data_4b93857970edb24564d39997653bc2dc
#
_entry.id   4b93857970edb24564d39997653bc2dc
#
_cell.length_a   1.000
_cell.length_b   1.000
_cell.length_c   1.000
_cell.angle_alpha   90.00
_cell.angle_beta   90.00
_cell.angle_gamma   90.00
#
_symmetry.space_group_name_H-M   'P 1'
#
loop_
_entity.id
_entity.type
_entity.pdbx_description
1 polymer ?
#
loop_
_entity_poly.entity_id
_entity_poly.type
_entity_poly.pdbx_seq_one_letter_code
_entity_poly.pdbx_strand_id
1 'polypeptide(L)'
;GMVLSSVPEELITPDLYKIAVAQNGGALFYVPKELRTPKLCKIAVSNDGGALTYVPQELRTPKLCKIAVSNKNNRALDFVPKELRTPKLCKIAVSNNGLALISVPKELKTPELCKIAVAQNGTALISVPKELKTPEICKIAVANNSRSLEFVPKELQDLVQAEVEKEKAKKTESQELVRLKQLIERLR
;
A
#
# COMPACT_ATOMS: atom_id res chain seq x y z
N GLY A 1 -4.37 8.53 20.88
CA GLY A 1 -4.03 9.81 20.22
C GLY A 1 -4.84 10.98 20.72
N MET A 2 -6.12 10.81 20.94
CA MET A 2 -6.99 11.89 21.46
C MET A 2 -6.67 12.31 22.91
N VAL A 3 -6.02 11.46 23.67
CA VAL A 3 -5.75 11.75 25.10
C VAL A 3 -4.80 12.93 25.29
N LEU A 4 -3.77 13.09 24.45
CA LEU A 4 -2.79 14.19 24.61
C LEU A 4 -3.39 15.58 24.37
N SER A 5 -4.38 15.71 23.49
CA SER A 5 -5.04 16.99 23.21
C SER A 5 -5.95 17.47 24.35
N SER A 6 -6.26 16.56 25.29
CA SER A 6 -7.14 16.83 26.44
C SER A 6 -6.37 16.96 27.76
N VAL A 7 -5.04 16.79 27.73
CA VAL A 7 -4.17 16.91 28.92
C VAL A 7 -3.64 18.35 28.99
N PRO A 8 -3.77 19.04 30.12
CA PRO A 8 -3.13 20.33 30.33
C PRO A 8 -1.62 20.27 30.08
N GLU A 9 -1.06 21.29 29.43
CA GLU A 9 0.33 21.29 28.97
C GLU A 9 1.34 21.09 30.13
N GLU A 10 0.99 21.59 31.32
CA GLU A 10 1.81 21.46 32.53
C GLU A 10 1.95 20.02 33.04
N LEU A 11 1.02 19.14 32.66
CA LEU A 11 1.02 17.71 33.05
C LEU A 11 1.65 16.82 32.00
N ILE A 12 2.04 17.36 30.85
CA ILE A 12 2.63 16.57 29.77
C ILE A 12 4.12 16.38 30.04
N THR A 13 4.48 15.15 30.39
CA THR A 13 5.87 14.72 30.62
C THR A 13 6.44 13.96 29.41
N PRO A 14 7.77 13.86 29.25
CA PRO A 14 8.39 13.04 28.23
C PRO A 14 7.96 11.56 28.26
N ASP A 15 7.65 11.02 29.43
CA ASP A 15 7.17 9.65 29.56
C ASP A 15 5.72 9.49 29.10
N LEU A 16 4.88 10.49 29.28
CA LEU A 16 3.54 10.50 28.74
C LEU A 16 3.55 10.47 27.22
N TYR A 17 4.46 11.24 26.57
CA TYR A 17 4.65 11.16 25.12
C TYR A 17 5.06 9.76 24.67
N LYS A 18 5.99 9.09 25.39
CA LYS A 18 6.40 7.71 25.07
C LYS A 18 5.23 6.73 25.14
N ILE A 19 4.42 6.82 26.19
CA ILE A 19 3.23 5.97 26.37
C ILE A 19 2.23 6.22 25.24
N ALA A 20 1.91 7.48 24.95
CA ALA A 20 0.95 7.85 23.92
C ALA A 20 1.40 7.37 22.52
N VAL A 21 2.68 7.56 22.18
CA VAL A 21 3.27 7.14 20.91
C VAL A 21 3.36 5.61 20.83
N ALA A 22 3.60 4.91 21.95
CA ALA A 22 3.60 3.45 21.98
C ALA A 22 2.19 2.86 21.78
N GLN A 23 1.15 3.57 22.21
CA GLN A 23 -0.25 3.16 21.96
C GLN A 23 -0.73 3.53 20.57
N ASN A 24 -0.30 4.68 20.03
CA ASN A 24 -0.69 5.18 18.72
C ASN A 24 0.47 5.98 18.11
N GLY A 25 1.08 5.44 17.05
CA GLY A 25 2.21 6.09 16.36
C GLY A 25 1.89 7.51 15.88
N GLY A 26 0.63 7.78 15.49
CA GLY A 26 0.17 9.12 15.10
C GLY A 26 0.25 10.16 16.21
N ALA A 27 0.35 9.75 17.49
CA ALA A 27 0.56 10.67 18.61
C ALA A 27 1.88 11.42 18.52
N LEU A 28 2.83 11.00 17.67
CA LEU A 28 4.07 11.73 17.38
C LEU A 28 3.79 13.14 16.85
N PHE A 29 2.64 13.39 16.23
CA PHE A 29 2.19 14.72 15.80
C PHE A 29 2.20 15.73 16.95
N TYR A 30 1.77 15.31 18.15
CA TYR A 30 1.66 16.18 19.34
C TYR A 30 2.97 16.34 20.11
N VAL A 31 4.01 15.57 19.76
CA VAL A 31 5.32 15.66 20.41
C VAL A 31 6.08 16.87 19.85
N PRO A 32 6.60 17.78 20.68
CA PRO A 32 7.50 18.86 20.24
C PRO A 32 8.68 18.30 19.42
N LYS A 33 9.10 19.04 18.39
CA LYS A 33 10.15 18.57 17.48
C LYS A 33 11.46 18.19 18.20
N GLU A 34 11.81 18.96 19.19
CA GLU A 34 13.02 18.81 20.02
C GLU A 34 13.02 17.50 20.82
N LEU A 35 11.85 16.96 21.12
CA LEU A 35 11.66 15.71 21.85
C LEU A 35 11.48 14.49 20.95
N ARG A 36 11.42 14.67 19.61
CA ARG A 36 11.30 13.59 18.64
C ARG A 36 12.64 12.87 18.45
N THR A 37 13.09 12.17 19.47
CA THR A 37 14.35 11.39 19.42
C THR A 37 14.26 10.24 18.44
N PRO A 38 15.40 9.71 17.91
CA PRO A 38 15.41 8.53 17.02
C PRO A 38 14.67 7.32 17.60
N LYS A 39 14.78 7.12 18.92
CA LYS A 39 14.11 6.02 19.64
C LYS A 39 12.58 6.19 19.61
N LEU A 40 12.10 7.41 19.91
CA LEU A 40 10.67 7.71 19.92
C LEU A 40 10.08 7.62 18.50
N CYS A 41 10.77 8.17 17.50
CA CYS A 41 10.37 8.08 16.09
C CYS A 41 10.30 6.62 15.62
N LYS A 42 11.25 5.76 16.05
CA LYS A 42 11.19 4.33 15.72
C LYS A 42 9.97 3.65 16.33
N ILE A 43 9.61 3.94 17.58
CA ILE A 43 8.40 3.40 18.21
C ILE A 43 7.17 3.84 17.43
N ALA A 44 7.03 5.13 17.13
CA ALA A 44 5.91 5.67 16.35
C ALA A 44 5.74 4.97 15.01
N VAL A 45 6.83 4.91 14.23
CA VAL A 45 6.83 4.34 12.87
C VAL A 45 6.62 2.82 12.89
N SER A 46 7.05 2.12 13.95
CA SER A 46 6.78 0.67 14.10
C SER A 46 5.31 0.38 14.35
N ASN A 47 4.60 1.27 15.05
CA ASN A 47 3.16 1.15 15.29
C ASN A 47 2.33 1.59 14.09
N ASP A 48 2.73 2.71 13.50
CA ASP A 48 2.06 3.27 12.32
C ASP A 48 3.11 3.83 11.35
N GLY A 49 3.27 3.18 10.20
CA GLY A 49 4.21 3.63 9.17
C GLY A 49 3.91 5.04 8.67
N GLY A 50 2.65 5.48 8.71
CA GLY A 50 2.23 6.84 8.37
C GLY A 50 2.80 7.90 9.31
N ALA A 51 3.17 7.52 10.54
CA ALA A 51 3.85 8.41 11.48
C ALA A 51 5.19 8.95 10.96
N LEU A 52 5.74 8.36 9.87
CA LEU A 52 6.93 8.88 9.19
C LEU A 52 6.75 10.34 8.74
N THR A 53 5.52 10.78 8.46
CA THR A 53 5.22 12.19 8.12
C THR A 53 5.63 13.17 9.23
N TYR A 54 5.58 12.73 10.49
CA TYR A 54 5.91 13.56 11.66
C TYR A 54 7.36 13.44 12.12
N VAL A 55 8.13 12.52 11.51
CA VAL A 55 9.56 12.33 11.79
C VAL A 55 10.36 13.45 11.13
N PRO A 56 11.25 14.15 11.86
CA PRO A 56 12.19 15.11 11.27
C PRO A 56 12.95 14.50 10.10
N GLN A 57 13.20 15.29 9.05
CA GLN A 57 13.80 14.79 7.81
C GLN A 57 15.18 14.15 8.04
N GLU A 58 15.98 14.74 8.89
CA GLU A 58 17.32 14.28 9.30
C GLU A 58 17.31 12.92 10.00
N LEU A 59 16.17 12.53 10.59
CA LEU A 59 15.99 11.24 11.26
C LEU A 59 15.38 10.16 10.36
N ARG A 60 14.99 10.50 9.11
CA ARG A 60 14.40 9.54 8.16
C ARG A 60 15.48 8.68 7.52
N THR A 61 16.15 7.84 8.32
CA THR A 61 17.17 6.91 7.84
C THR A 61 16.60 5.80 6.95
N PRO A 62 17.41 5.14 6.08
CA PRO A 62 16.98 4.01 5.27
C PRO A 62 16.33 2.88 6.10
N LYS A 63 16.87 2.63 7.31
CA LYS A 63 16.33 1.62 8.24
C LYS A 63 14.93 2.01 8.73
N LEU A 64 14.73 3.27 9.11
CA LEU A 64 13.44 3.76 9.59
C LEU A 64 12.40 3.77 8.45
N CYS A 65 12.78 4.23 7.26
CA CYS A 65 11.94 4.21 6.07
C CYS A 65 11.51 2.78 5.71
N LYS A 66 12.41 1.79 5.83
CA LYS A 66 12.08 0.38 5.62
C LYS A 66 11.03 -0.11 6.62
N ILE A 67 11.15 0.24 7.90
CA ILE A 67 10.13 -0.10 8.92
C ILE A 67 8.79 0.51 8.53
N ALA A 68 8.77 1.80 8.15
CA ALA A 68 7.56 2.51 7.77
C ALA A 68 6.81 1.82 6.62
N VAL A 69 7.50 1.52 5.50
CA VAL A 69 6.85 0.92 4.32
C VAL A 69 6.51 -0.55 4.51
N SER A 70 7.08 -1.23 5.54
CA SER A 70 6.74 -2.62 5.86
C SER A 70 5.40 -2.76 6.57
N ASN A 71 4.83 -1.68 7.11
CA ASN A 71 3.49 -1.68 7.67
C ASN A 71 2.44 -1.79 6.55
N LYS A 72 1.47 -2.70 6.73
CA LYS A 72 0.42 -2.94 5.73
C LYS A 72 -0.55 -1.76 5.63
N ASN A 73 -1.10 -1.56 4.45
CA ASN A 73 -2.19 -0.61 4.16
C ASN A 73 -1.88 0.86 4.47
N ASN A 74 -0.61 1.26 4.51
CA ASN A 74 -0.22 2.65 4.70
C ASN A 74 0.38 3.27 3.44
N ARG A 75 0.49 4.59 3.42
CA ARG A 75 1.11 5.38 2.36
C ARG A 75 2.48 5.93 2.78
N ALA A 76 3.22 5.17 3.60
CA ALA A 76 4.50 5.62 4.15
C ALA A 76 5.52 6.02 3.08
N LEU A 77 5.45 5.42 1.87
CA LEU A 77 6.34 5.78 0.76
C LEU A 77 6.21 7.25 0.35
N ASP A 78 5.06 7.88 0.54
CA ASP A 78 4.82 9.30 0.24
C ASP A 78 5.77 10.20 1.06
N PHE A 79 6.14 9.75 2.26
CA PHE A 79 6.96 10.49 3.23
C PHE A 79 8.44 10.07 3.23
N VAL A 80 8.79 9.05 2.45
CA VAL A 80 10.19 8.65 2.26
C VAL A 80 10.89 9.67 1.36
N PRO A 81 12.06 10.22 1.75
CA PRO A 81 12.88 11.07 0.90
C PRO A 81 13.14 10.40 -0.47
N LYS A 82 13.11 11.19 -1.55
CA LYS A 82 13.22 10.65 -2.92
C LYS A 82 14.50 9.85 -3.12
N GLU A 83 15.62 10.32 -2.57
CA GLU A 83 16.94 9.70 -2.62
C GLU A 83 17.02 8.35 -1.91
N LEU A 84 16.09 8.08 -1.01
CA LEU A 84 16.00 6.79 -0.30
C LEU A 84 15.00 5.81 -0.92
N ARG A 85 14.28 6.20 -1.99
CA ARG A 85 13.32 5.34 -2.69
C ARG A 85 14.03 4.37 -3.62
N THR A 86 14.76 3.41 -3.05
CA THR A 86 15.43 2.35 -3.83
C THR A 86 14.42 1.36 -4.44
N PRO A 87 14.78 0.61 -5.52
CA PRO A 87 13.91 -0.41 -6.11
C PRO A 87 13.38 -1.41 -5.07
N LYS A 88 14.24 -1.84 -4.14
CA LYS A 88 13.88 -2.78 -3.06
C LYS A 88 12.83 -2.17 -2.12
N LEU A 89 13.00 -0.90 -1.74
CA LEU A 89 12.06 -0.22 -0.85
C LEU A 89 10.71 -0.01 -1.53
N CYS A 90 10.72 0.44 -2.79
CA CYS A 90 9.52 0.61 -3.60
C CYS A 90 8.75 -0.72 -3.77
N LYS A 91 9.46 -1.83 -4.00
CA LYS A 91 8.84 -3.16 -4.10
C LYS A 91 8.15 -3.56 -2.80
N ILE A 92 8.77 -3.33 -1.64
CA ILE A 92 8.14 -3.60 -0.34
C ILE A 92 6.87 -2.76 -0.17
N ALA A 93 6.95 -1.45 -0.43
CA ALA A 93 5.81 -0.54 -0.29
C ALA A 93 4.63 -0.96 -1.19
N VAL A 94 4.90 -1.22 -2.48
CA VAL A 94 3.89 -1.61 -3.48
C VAL A 94 3.29 -2.99 -3.17
N SER A 95 4.10 -3.94 -2.68
CA SER A 95 3.59 -5.27 -2.28
C SER A 95 2.65 -5.20 -1.08
N ASN A 96 2.84 -4.23 -0.18
CA ASN A 96 1.97 -4.02 0.97
C ASN A 96 0.74 -3.17 0.62
N ASN A 97 0.89 -2.21 -0.28
CA ASN A 97 -0.17 -1.34 -0.76
C ASN A 97 0.08 -0.96 -2.23
N GLY A 98 -0.72 -1.53 -3.16
CA GLY A 98 -0.58 -1.25 -4.59
C GLY A 98 -0.66 0.24 -4.95
N LEU A 99 -1.43 1.03 -4.20
CA LEU A 99 -1.55 2.48 -4.41
C LEU A 99 -0.24 3.24 -4.12
N ALA A 100 0.72 2.63 -3.41
CA ALA A 100 2.05 3.21 -3.23
C ALA A 100 2.80 3.42 -4.56
N LEU A 101 2.35 2.79 -5.66
CA LEU A 101 2.91 2.99 -6.99
C LEU A 101 2.90 4.46 -7.43
N ILE A 102 1.96 5.28 -6.95
CA ILE A 102 1.89 6.71 -7.23
C ILE A 102 3.17 7.44 -6.78
N SER A 103 3.76 7.00 -5.66
CA SER A 103 4.96 7.63 -5.05
C SER A 103 6.27 6.99 -5.49
N VAL A 104 6.20 5.96 -6.34
CA VAL A 104 7.39 5.36 -6.96
C VAL A 104 7.92 6.30 -8.06
N PRO A 105 9.23 6.62 -8.07
CA PRO A 105 9.87 7.36 -9.18
C PRO A 105 9.59 6.69 -10.53
N LYS A 106 9.38 7.49 -11.59
CA LYS A 106 8.99 6.97 -12.92
C LYS A 106 9.99 5.93 -13.45
N GLU A 107 11.27 6.19 -13.27
CA GLU A 107 12.40 5.35 -13.67
C GLU A 107 12.45 3.99 -12.96
N LEU A 108 11.78 3.86 -11.81
CA LEU A 108 11.67 2.62 -11.03
C LEU A 108 10.37 1.85 -11.27
N LYS A 109 9.44 2.38 -12.07
CA LYS A 109 8.19 1.70 -12.43
C LYS A 109 8.41 0.66 -13.52
N THR A 110 8.88 -0.52 -13.13
CA THR A 110 9.04 -1.65 -14.07
C THR A 110 7.70 -2.36 -14.34
N PRO A 111 7.57 -3.11 -15.45
CA PRO A 111 6.37 -3.93 -15.72
C PRO A 111 6.01 -4.85 -14.54
N GLU A 112 7.01 -5.51 -13.92
CA GLU A 112 6.82 -6.41 -12.79
C GLU A 112 6.26 -5.67 -11.58
N LEU A 113 6.80 -4.48 -11.27
CA LEU A 113 6.30 -3.67 -10.16
C LEU A 113 4.87 -3.19 -10.42
N CYS A 114 4.55 -2.82 -11.66
CA CYS A 114 3.21 -2.43 -12.05
C CYS A 114 2.22 -3.60 -11.94
N LYS A 115 2.61 -4.82 -12.34
CA LYS A 115 1.80 -6.04 -12.15
C LYS A 115 1.50 -6.29 -10.67
N ILE A 116 2.51 -6.19 -9.79
CA ILE A 116 2.31 -6.32 -8.34
C ILE A 116 1.32 -5.27 -7.85
N ALA A 117 1.46 -4.02 -8.26
CA ALA A 117 0.60 -2.93 -7.85
C ALA A 117 -0.87 -3.18 -8.20
N VAL A 118 -1.16 -3.51 -9.48
CA VAL A 118 -2.54 -3.72 -9.96
C VAL A 118 -3.14 -5.02 -9.43
N ALA A 119 -2.33 -6.03 -9.13
CA ALA A 119 -2.80 -7.26 -8.48
C ALA A 119 -3.21 -7.02 -7.02
N GLN A 120 -2.52 -6.12 -6.31
CA GLN A 120 -2.88 -5.70 -4.95
C GLN A 120 -4.10 -4.77 -4.94
N ASN A 121 -4.15 -3.84 -5.88
CA ASN A 121 -5.26 -2.90 -6.03
C ASN A 121 -5.39 -2.50 -7.50
N GLY A 122 -6.47 -2.94 -8.17
CA GLY A 122 -6.70 -2.66 -9.58
C GLY A 122 -6.66 -1.17 -9.93
N THR A 123 -7.15 -0.28 -9.04
CA THR A 123 -7.12 1.17 -9.28
C THR A 123 -5.72 1.76 -9.32
N ALA A 124 -4.68 1.01 -8.90
CA ALA A 124 -3.28 1.42 -9.09
C ALA A 124 -2.92 1.59 -10.58
N LEU A 125 -3.75 1.07 -11.51
CA LEU A 125 -3.59 1.26 -12.96
C LEU A 125 -3.54 2.74 -13.36
N ILE A 126 -4.17 3.65 -12.61
CA ILE A 126 -4.07 5.10 -12.83
C ILE A 126 -2.61 5.58 -12.75
N SER A 127 -1.81 4.95 -11.89
CA SER A 127 -0.40 5.32 -11.65
C SER A 127 0.61 4.56 -12.52
N VAL A 128 0.13 3.62 -13.34
CA VAL A 128 0.97 2.90 -14.32
C VAL A 128 1.27 3.82 -15.50
N PRO A 129 2.55 3.99 -15.91
CA PRO A 129 2.92 4.73 -17.11
C PRO A 129 2.16 4.22 -18.35
N LYS A 130 1.78 5.13 -19.25
CA LYS A 130 0.98 4.78 -20.45
C LYS A 130 1.67 3.69 -21.28
N GLU A 131 2.96 3.79 -21.45
CA GLU A 131 3.81 2.84 -22.16
C GLU A 131 3.88 1.44 -21.56
N LEU A 132 3.52 1.29 -20.28
CA LEU A 132 3.48 0.03 -19.54
C LEU A 132 2.05 -0.53 -19.37
N LYS A 133 1.02 0.16 -19.86
CA LYS A 133 -0.38 -0.34 -19.82
C LYS A 133 -0.62 -1.38 -20.90
N THR A 134 0.07 -2.52 -20.80
CA THR A 134 -0.13 -3.67 -21.69
C THR A 134 -1.50 -4.34 -21.45
N PRO A 135 -2.04 -5.10 -22.43
CA PRO A 135 -3.27 -5.87 -22.22
C PRO A 135 -3.23 -6.74 -20.97
N GLU A 136 -2.10 -7.38 -20.68
CA GLU A 136 -1.91 -8.22 -19.50
C GLU A 136 -2.05 -7.44 -18.20
N ILE A 137 -1.38 -6.28 -18.05
CA ILE A 137 -1.45 -5.43 -16.84
C ILE A 137 -2.87 -4.89 -16.67
N CYS A 138 -3.50 -4.44 -17.76
CA CYS A 138 -4.87 -3.94 -17.75
C CYS A 138 -5.87 -5.04 -17.35
N LYS A 139 -5.71 -6.25 -17.86
CA LYS A 139 -6.53 -7.41 -17.51
C LYS A 139 -6.44 -7.74 -16.01
N ILE A 140 -5.23 -7.80 -15.45
CA ILE A 140 -5.04 -8.01 -14.00
C ILE A 140 -5.77 -6.92 -13.20
N ALA A 141 -5.64 -5.67 -13.60
CA ALA A 141 -6.28 -4.54 -12.93
C ALA A 141 -7.80 -4.64 -12.95
N VAL A 142 -8.41 -4.90 -14.12
CA VAL A 142 -9.86 -5.00 -14.30
C VAL A 142 -10.44 -6.25 -13.64
N ALA A 143 -9.70 -7.36 -13.65
CA ALA A 143 -10.08 -8.58 -12.93
C ALA A 143 -10.10 -8.38 -11.41
N ASN A 144 -9.15 -7.59 -10.87
CA ASN A 144 -9.11 -7.22 -9.45
C ASN A 144 -10.21 -6.20 -9.09
N ASN A 145 -10.41 -5.18 -9.93
CA ASN A 145 -11.43 -4.16 -9.72
C ASN A 145 -11.98 -3.68 -11.07
N SER A 146 -13.24 -3.95 -11.35
CA SER A 146 -13.89 -3.61 -12.64
C SER A 146 -13.88 -2.10 -12.92
N ARG A 147 -13.88 -1.22 -11.90
CA ARG A 147 -13.76 0.24 -12.08
C ARG A 147 -12.43 0.63 -12.75
N SER A 148 -11.42 -0.24 -12.71
CA SER A 148 -10.13 0.04 -13.36
C SER A 148 -10.21 0.11 -14.89
N LEU A 149 -11.34 -0.31 -15.48
CA LEU A 149 -11.58 -0.21 -16.91
C LEU A 149 -11.52 1.25 -17.41
N GLU A 150 -11.91 2.21 -16.58
CA GLU A 150 -11.80 3.64 -16.91
C GLU A 150 -10.35 4.13 -17.13
N PHE A 151 -9.37 3.44 -16.53
CA PHE A 151 -7.94 3.76 -16.66
C PHE A 151 -7.24 2.97 -17.75
N VAL A 152 -7.93 2.03 -18.40
CA VAL A 152 -7.43 1.27 -19.56
C VAL A 152 -7.42 2.17 -20.80
N PRO A 153 -6.35 2.15 -21.63
CA PRO A 153 -6.37 2.82 -22.94
C PRO A 153 -7.61 2.43 -23.75
N LYS A 154 -8.27 3.40 -24.38
CA LYS A 154 -9.54 3.17 -25.11
C LYS A 154 -9.45 2.04 -26.12
N GLU A 155 -8.34 1.97 -26.84
CA GLU A 155 -8.05 0.95 -27.83
C GLU A 155 -7.94 -0.49 -27.27
N LEU A 156 -7.79 -0.64 -25.96
CA LEU A 156 -7.68 -1.93 -25.27
C LEU A 156 -8.92 -2.30 -24.44
N GLN A 157 -9.88 -1.38 -24.25
CA GLN A 157 -10.99 -1.61 -23.31
C GLN A 157 -11.85 -2.81 -23.69
N ASP A 158 -12.28 -2.91 -24.93
CA ASP A 158 -13.13 -4.01 -25.39
C ASP A 158 -12.42 -5.36 -25.30
N LEU A 159 -11.13 -5.39 -25.71
CA LEU A 159 -10.30 -6.60 -25.62
C LEU A 159 -10.14 -7.05 -24.16
N VAL A 160 -9.78 -6.14 -23.28
CA VAL A 160 -9.55 -6.44 -21.85
C VAL A 160 -10.83 -6.90 -21.18
N GLN A 161 -11.94 -6.23 -21.46
CA GLN A 161 -13.24 -6.62 -20.89
C GLN A 161 -13.66 -8.03 -21.34
N ALA A 162 -13.58 -8.31 -22.64
CA ALA A 162 -13.93 -9.62 -23.18
C ALA A 162 -13.04 -10.75 -22.58
N GLU A 163 -11.74 -10.53 -22.43
CA GLU A 163 -10.84 -11.49 -21.81
C GLU A 163 -11.16 -11.74 -20.34
N VAL A 164 -11.46 -10.69 -19.56
CA VAL A 164 -11.82 -10.81 -18.14
C VAL A 164 -13.14 -11.56 -17.96
N GLU A 165 -14.14 -11.30 -18.81
CA GLU A 165 -15.43 -12.00 -18.79
C GLU A 165 -15.26 -13.48 -19.14
N LYS A 166 -14.46 -13.79 -20.15
CA LYS A 166 -14.12 -15.18 -20.53
C LYS A 166 -13.43 -15.95 -19.42
N GLU A 167 -12.50 -15.32 -18.70
CA GLU A 167 -11.83 -15.96 -17.55
C GLU A 167 -12.79 -16.17 -16.37
N LYS A 168 -13.67 -15.21 -16.09
CA LYS A 168 -14.71 -15.37 -15.06
C LYS A 168 -15.66 -16.52 -15.38
N ALA A 169 -16.14 -16.62 -16.62
CA ALA A 169 -17.00 -17.70 -17.07
C ALA A 169 -16.35 -19.08 -16.88
N LYS A 170 -15.09 -19.25 -17.33
CA LYS A 170 -14.33 -20.50 -17.15
C LYS A 170 -14.15 -20.86 -15.67
N LYS A 171 -13.90 -19.87 -14.80
CA LYS A 171 -13.74 -20.11 -13.36
C LYS A 171 -15.05 -20.59 -12.73
N THR A 172 -16.18 -19.98 -13.12
CA THR A 172 -17.51 -20.38 -12.64
C THR A 172 -17.83 -21.80 -13.06
N GLU A 173 -17.64 -22.14 -14.35
CA GLU A 173 -17.86 -23.49 -14.88
C GLU A 173 -17.00 -24.55 -14.16
N SER A 174 -15.72 -24.24 -13.91
CA SER A 174 -14.84 -25.13 -13.16
C SER A 174 -15.31 -25.34 -11.70
N GLN A 175 -15.79 -24.29 -11.05
CA GLN A 175 -16.31 -24.37 -9.67
C GLN A 175 -17.61 -25.20 -9.62
N GLU A 176 -18.51 -25.04 -10.59
CA GLU A 176 -19.73 -25.84 -10.69
C GLU A 176 -19.40 -27.30 -10.91
N LEU A 177 -18.44 -27.63 -11.79
CA LEU A 177 -18.01 -29.00 -12.01
C LEU A 177 -17.46 -29.66 -10.75
N VAL A 178 -16.65 -28.94 -9.97
CA VAL A 178 -16.14 -29.44 -8.67
C VAL A 178 -17.29 -29.70 -7.70
N ARG A 179 -18.25 -28.78 -7.63
CA ARG A 179 -19.44 -28.92 -6.76
C ARG A 179 -20.28 -30.13 -7.15
N LEU A 180 -20.51 -30.35 -8.45
CA LEU A 180 -21.26 -31.51 -8.96
C LEU A 180 -20.54 -32.84 -8.61
N LYS A 181 -19.22 -32.90 -8.79
CA LYS A 181 -18.44 -34.09 -8.41
C LYS A 181 -18.58 -34.41 -6.92
N GLN A 182 -18.50 -33.43 -6.04
CA GLN A 182 -18.70 -33.63 -4.60
C GLN A 182 -20.11 -34.10 -4.23
N LEU A 183 -21.15 -33.62 -4.96
CA LEU A 183 -22.51 -34.09 -4.77
C LEU A 183 -22.69 -35.56 -5.19
N ILE A 184 -22.11 -35.94 -6.31
CA ILE A 184 -22.15 -37.33 -6.76
C ILE A 184 -21.45 -38.28 -5.77
N GLU A 185 -20.31 -37.87 -5.22
CA GLU A 185 -19.60 -38.67 -4.20
C GLU A 185 -20.41 -38.85 -2.91
N ARG A 186 -21.22 -37.85 -2.52
CA ARG A 186 -22.10 -37.98 -1.36
C ARG A 186 -23.34 -38.86 -1.55
N LEU A 187 -23.70 -39.10 -2.79
CA LEU A 187 -24.87 -39.96 -3.15
C LEU A 187 -24.47 -41.41 -3.38
N ARG A 188 -23.18 -41.72 -3.38
CA ARG A 188 -22.64 -43.10 -3.42
C ARG A 188 -22.40 -43.62 -2.01
#